data_866e73c753e57cd70140f1973bd91fa7
#
_entry.id   866e73c753e57cd70140f1973bd91fa7
#
_cell.length_a   1.000
_cell.length_b   1.000
_cell.length_c   1.000
_cell.angle_alpha   90.00
_cell.angle_beta   90.00
_cell.angle_gamma   90.00
#
_symmetry.space_group_name_H-M   'P 1'
#
loop_
_entity.id
_entity.type
_entity.pdbx_description
1 polymer ?
#
loop_
_entity_poly.entity_id
_entity_poly.type
_entity_poly.pdbx_seq_one_letter_code
_entity_poly.pdbx_strand_id
1 'polypeptide(L)'
;MMTRGRQVLADVVRPDRQLAVPAICQYGELDLGRPVTVLRSQDLLDGRPDQSLTMILRTVGCRWNRCTMCGFAGEGAPAGADDLIRQFEWAMGRSSPEVSVVKIYTSGSFLDPDEMPVQARDEILERLQALGISRLVIESRPEYITSQSVEACLSHLPTEFAIGLESSNDLIREKAIRKGFSLQDFVAASEQVHRQGGRIKAYILLKPPLLTEGQAMRDAIATGLAAHPHADVLSLNLCNVQRNTVVERMWQRGEFRPPWLWSALEVLK
;
A
#
# COMPACT_ATOMS: atom_id res chain seq x y z
N MET A 1 -6.42 -36.42 8.71
CA MET A 1 -6.27 -35.14 9.43
C MET A 1 -6.28 -33.93 8.47
N MET A 2 -6.99 -34.04 7.33
CA MET A 2 -7.07 -33.01 6.27
C MET A 2 -8.42 -32.27 6.19
N THR A 3 -9.37 -32.53 7.08
CA THR A 3 -10.74 -32.02 6.99
C THR A 3 -10.98 -30.69 7.68
N ARG A 4 -10.20 -30.32 8.69
CA ARG A 4 -10.39 -29.04 9.41
C ARG A 4 -9.95 -27.80 8.61
N GLY A 5 -8.94 -27.89 7.76
CA GLY A 5 -8.49 -26.76 6.97
C GLY A 5 -9.46 -26.34 5.85
N ARG A 6 -10.22 -27.31 5.28
CA ARG A 6 -11.23 -27.02 4.24
C ARG A 6 -12.48 -26.35 4.82
N GLN A 7 -12.86 -26.69 6.05
CA GLN A 7 -14.05 -26.11 6.70
C GLN A 7 -13.80 -24.66 7.13
N VAL A 8 -12.61 -24.35 7.62
CA VAL A 8 -12.19 -22.98 7.96
C VAL A 8 -12.17 -22.07 6.72
N LEU A 9 -11.72 -22.59 5.56
CA LEU A 9 -11.77 -21.87 4.29
C LEU A 9 -13.18 -21.62 3.80
N ALA A 10 -14.11 -22.59 3.97
CA ALA A 10 -15.50 -22.43 3.54
C ALA A 10 -16.26 -21.39 4.39
N ASP A 11 -15.98 -21.31 5.68
CA ASP A 11 -16.62 -20.32 6.58
C ASP A 11 -16.02 -18.92 6.45
N VAL A 12 -14.78 -18.79 5.98
CA VAL A 12 -14.10 -17.53 5.70
C VAL A 12 -14.46 -16.99 4.30
N VAL A 13 -14.88 -17.86 3.38
CA VAL A 13 -15.13 -17.59 1.96
C VAL A 13 -16.62 -17.57 1.64
N ARG A 14 -17.50 -17.02 2.49
CA ARG A 14 -18.88 -16.72 2.04
C ARG A 14 -18.87 -15.50 1.12
N PRO A 15 -19.29 -15.66 -0.17
CA PRO A 15 -19.16 -14.61 -1.17
C PRO A 15 -20.08 -13.40 -0.98
N ASP A 16 -21.08 -13.43 -0.11
CA ASP A 16 -22.22 -12.52 -0.13
C ASP A 16 -22.42 -11.65 1.12
N ARG A 17 -21.35 -11.30 1.80
CA ARG A 17 -21.43 -10.11 2.66
C ARG A 17 -20.62 -8.99 2.00
N GLN A 18 -21.32 -8.15 1.24
CA GLN A 18 -20.99 -6.73 1.24
C GLN A 18 -20.83 -6.34 2.71
N LEU A 19 -19.59 -6.15 3.16
CA LEU A 19 -19.35 -5.55 4.46
C LEU A 19 -20.01 -4.19 4.37
N ALA A 20 -21.19 -4.05 4.98
CA ALA A 20 -21.79 -2.75 5.17
C ALA A 20 -20.69 -1.89 5.80
N VAL A 21 -20.36 -0.79 5.16
CA VAL A 21 -19.50 0.23 5.73
C VAL A 21 -20.09 0.53 7.11
N PRO A 22 -19.37 0.35 8.22
CA PRO A 22 -19.92 0.65 9.52
C PRO A 22 -20.42 2.08 9.49
N ALA A 23 -21.64 2.30 9.94
CA ALA A 23 -22.19 3.63 10.11
C ALA A 23 -21.12 4.48 10.83
N ILE A 24 -20.76 5.61 10.22
CA ILE A 24 -19.77 6.58 10.63
C ILE A 24 -19.88 6.72 12.16
N CYS A 25 -18.80 6.32 12.87
CA CYS A 25 -18.69 6.64 14.29
C CYS A 25 -18.90 8.14 14.43
N GLN A 26 -19.78 8.54 15.33
CA GLN A 26 -20.02 9.93 15.74
C GLN A 26 -18.74 10.50 16.40
N TYR A 27 -17.75 10.81 15.59
CA TYR A 27 -16.73 11.78 15.91
C TYR A 27 -17.17 13.06 15.22
N GLY A 28 -17.07 14.20 15.93
CA GLY A 28 -17.47 15.51 15.41
C GLY A 28 -17.03 15.74 13.96
N GLU A 29 -17.64 16.67 13.24
CA GLU A 29 -17.47 16.87 11.79
C GLU A 29 -16.06 16.55 11.33
N LEU A 30 -15.94 15.49 10.53
CA LEU A 30 -14.66 15.01 10.02
C LEU A 30 -14.10 16.09 9.09
N ASP A 31 -12.97 16.69 9.46
CA ASP A 31 -12.31 17.69 8.61
C ASP A 31 -11.68 16.98 7.39
N LEU A 32 -12.37 17.04 6.26
CA LEU A 32 -11.90 16.44 5.01
C LEU A 32 -10.66 17.15 4.43
N GLY A 33 -10.35 18.36 4.89
CA GLY A 33 -9.14 19.08 4.51
C GLY A 33 -7.88 18.64 5.26
N ARG A 34 -7.97 17.62 6.16
CA ARG A 34 -6.82 17.11 6.89
C ARG A 34 -6.50 15.66 6.53
N PRO A 35 -5.21 15.34 6.27
CA PRO A 35 -4.77 13.97 6.04
C PRO A 35 -4.97 13.10 7.30
N VAL A 36 -4.98 11.79 7.13
CA VAL A 36 -5.03 10.82 8.23
C VAL A 36 -3.80 10.99 9.13
N THR A 37 -2.62 11.18 8.52
CA THR A 37 -1.38 11.39 9.27
C THR A 37 -0.33 12.10 8.42
N VAL A 38 0.60 12.78 9.10
CA VAL A 38 1.81 13.36 8.51
C VAL A 38 2.99 13.02 9.40
N LEU A 39 4.03 12.43 8.81
CA LEU A 39 5.24 11.99 9.51
C LEU A 39 6.47 12.57 8.82
N ARG A 40 7.43 13.03 9.63
CA ARG A 40 8.78 13.39 9.17
C ARG A 40 9.72 12.26 9.51
N SER A 41 10.58 11.91 8.58
CA SER A 41 11.59 10.88 8.78
C SER A 41 12.80 11.14 7.90
N GLN A 42 13.84 10.32 8.05
CA GLN A 42 14.91 10.23 7.08
C GLN A 42 14.67 9.04 6.17
N ASP A 43 15.01 9.19 4.92
CA ASP A 43 14.98 8.13 3.93
C ASP A 43 16.31 8.06 3.19
N LEU A 44 16.56 7.00 2.45
CA LEU A 44 17.74 6.89 1.61
C LEU A 44 17.41 7.41 0.21
N LEU A 45 18.00 8.54 -0.17
CA LEU A 45 18.01 9.05 -1.53
C LEU A 45 19.38 8.75 -2.13
N ASP A 46 19.40 7.82 -3.10
CA ASP A 46 20.63 7.38 -3.77
C ASP A 46 21.75 6.96 -2.81
N GLY A 47 21.38 6.22 -1.76
CA GLY A 47 22.28 5.67 -0.75
C GLY A 47 22.70 6.67 0.34
N ARG A 48 22.15 7.89 0.35
CA ARG A 48 22.43 8.92 1.38
C ARG A 48 21.16 9.22 2.17
N PRO A 49 21.28 9.38 3.51
CA PRO A 49 20.14 9.83 4.32
C PRO A 49 19.68 11.23 3.89
N ASP A 50 18.39 11.38 3.66
CA ASP A 50 17.77 12.64 3.30
C ASP A 50 16.42 12.83 4.04
N GLN A 51 15.96 14.09 4.14
CA GLN A 51 14.73 14.40 4.85
C GLN A 51 13.51 14.01 4.02
N SER A 52 12.59 13.29 4.65
CA SER A 52 11.36 12.85 3.99
C SER A 52 10.11 13.27 4.77
N LEU A 53 9.06 13.59 4.02
CA LEU A 53 7.72 13.83 4.50
C LEU A 53 6.79 12.73 3.98
N THR A 54 6.19 11.99 4.89
CA THR A 54 5.13 11.03 4.55
C THR A 54 3.79 11.63 4.92
N MET A 55 2.86 11.64 3.98
CA MET A 55 1.46 11.97 4.23
C MET A 55 0.56 10.80 3.82
N ILE A 56 -0.42 10.49 4.66
CA ILE A 56 -1.48 9.54 4.34
C ILE A 56 -2.74 10.35 4.11
N LEU A 57 -3.16 10.45 2.85
CA LEU A 57 -4.34 11.20 2.46
C LEU A 57 -5.60 10.40 2.79
N ARG A 58 -6.63 11.11 3.23
CA ARG A 58 -7.96 10.56 3.42
C ARG A 58 -8.73 10.65 2.11
N THR A 59 -8.92 9.50 1.50
CA THR A 59 -9.62 9.35 0.21
C THR A 59 -10.96 8.66 0.40
N VAL A 60 -11.69 8.43 -0.68
CA VAL A 60 -12.92 7.61 -0.67
C VAL A 60 -12.65 6.14 -0.31
N GLY A 61 -11.38 5.73 -0.27
CA GLY A 61 -10.95 4.39 0.10
C GLY A 61 -10.63 3.49 -1.10
N CYS A 62 -9.99 2.37 -0.78
CA CYS A 62 -9.56 1.39 -1.78
C CYS A 62 -10.75 0.74 -2.48
N ARG A 63 -10.84 0.86 -3.80
CA ARG A 63 -11.89 0.22 -4.63
C ARG A 63 -11.87 -1.31 -4.52
N TRP A 64 -10.70 -1.92 -4.40
CA TRP A 64 -10.59 -3.36 -4.24
C TRP A 64 -11.14 -3.86 -2.91
N ASN A 65 -10.76 -3.27 -1.81
CA ASN A 65 -11.25 -3.49 -0.43
C ASN A 65 -11.57 -4.96 -0.07
N ARG A 66 -10.75 -5.93 -0.50
CA ARG A 66 -10.98 -7.37 -0.25
C ARG A 66 -9.79 -8.07 0.42
N CYS A 67 -8.70 -7.35 0.66
CA CYS A 67 -7.50 -7.94 1.27
C CYS A 67 -7.81 -8.36 2.73
N THR A 68 -7.47 -9.60 3.07
CA THR A 68 -7.84 -10.22 4.36
C THR A 68 -7.21 -9.56 5.58
N MET A 69 -6.10 -8.86 5.39
CA MET A 69 -5.33 -8.22 6.46
C MET A 69 -5.43 -6.68 6.45
N CYS A 70 -6.02 -6.07 5.41
CA CYS A 70 -6.03 -4.63 5.25
C CYS A 70 -7.31 -3.99 5.78
N GLY A 71 -7.16 -3.08 6.73
CA GLY A 71 -8.26 -2.31 7.33
C GLY A 71 -8.35 -0.86 6.84
N PHE A 72 -7.46 -0.41 5.94
CA PHE A 72 -7.36 1.00 5.53
C PHE A 72 -8.60 1.51 4.81
N ALA A 73 -9.34 0.65 4.11
CA ALA A 73 -10.60 1.06 3.49
C ALA A 73 -11.64 1.56 4.51
N GLY A 74 -11.53 1.14 5.78
CA GLY A 74 -12.36 1.64 6.88
C GLY A 74 -12.05 3.08 7.31
N GLU A 75 -10.97 3.67 6.82
CA GLU A 75 -10.56 5.06 7.06
C GLU A 75 -11.03 6.00 5.95
N GLY A 76 -11.68 5.47 4.89
CA GLY A 76 -12.19 6.23 3.77
C GLY A 76 -13.29 7.22 4.17
N ALA A 77 -13.33 8.36 3.47
CA ALA A 77 -14.34 9.39 3.60
C ALA A 77 -14.61 10.02 2.22
N PRO A 78 -15.76 10.66 1.99
CA PRO A 78 -16.12 11.21 0.69
C PRO A 78 -15.34 12.49 0.36
N ALA A 79 -14.01 12.41 0.37
CA ALA A 79 -13.13 13.52 0.02
C ALA A 79 -13.09 13.70 -1.51
N GLY A 80 -13.35 14.92 -1.98
CA GLY A 80 -13.23 15.33 -3.36
C GLY A 80 -11.85 15.88 -3.71
N ALA A 81 -11.66 16.33 -4.96
CA ALA A 81 -10.40 16.88 -5.43
C ALA A 81 -9.89 18.05 -4.56
N ASP A 82 -10.76 19.00 -4.24
CA ASP A 82 -10.40 20.17 -3.42
C ASP A 82 -10.00 19.77 -1.98
N ASP A 83 -10.64 18.72 -1.44
CA ASP A 83 -10.27 18.21 -0.12
C ASP A 83 -8.87 17.63 -0.12
N LEU A 84 -8.52 16.84 -1.15
CA LEU A 84 -7.21 16.22 -1.30
C LEU A 84 -6.11 17.26 -1.51
N ILE A 85 -6.38 18.30 -2.27
CA ILE A 85 -5.46 19.44 -2.43
C ILE A 85 -5.25 20.13 -1.09
N ARG A 86 -6.31 20.42 -0.32
CA ARG A 86 -6.19 21.01 1.02
C ARG A 86 -5.40 20.11 1.99
N GLN A 87 -5.62 18.80 1.95
CA GLN A 87 -4.83 17.84 2.75
C GLN A 87 -3.34 17.92 2.42
N PHE A 88 -3.02 17.96 1.12
CA PHE A 88 -1.65 18.12 0.66
C PHE A 88 -1.03 19.44 1.15
N GLU A 89 -1.73 20.57 0.98
CA GLU A 89 -1.28 21.88 1.46
C GLU A 89 -1.06 21.88 2.97
N TRP A 90 -2.00 21.30 3.71
CA TRP A 90 -1.88 21.16 5.17
C TRP A 90 -0.65 20.38 5.59
N ALA A 91 -0.35 19.29 4.88
CA ALA A 91 0.84 18.47 5.13
C ALA A 91 2.12 19.23 4.76
N MET A 92 2.17 19.86 3.58
CA MET A 92 3.32 20.64 3.12
C MET A 92 3.60 21.85 4.00
N GLY A 93 2.58 22.51 4.52
CA GLY A 93 2.74 23.60 5.51
C GLY A 93 3.41 23.16 6.83
N ARG A 94 3.58 21.88 7.04
CA ARG A 94 4.30 21.27 8.17
C ARG A 94 5.63 20.64 7.77
N SER A 95 6.01 20.73 6.49
CA SER A 95 7.33 20.30 6.02
C SER A 95 8.42 21.22 6.56
N SER A 96 9.66 20.77 6.50
CA SER A 96 10.84 21.65 6.62
C SER A 96 11.30 22.02 5.22
N PRO A 97 12.02 23.16 5.06
CA PRO A 97 12.61 23.54 3.76
C PRO A 97 13.59 22.51 3.21
N GLU A 98 14.07 21.59 4.05
CA GLU A 98 15.08 20.57 3.71
C GLU A 98 14.44 19.27 3.18
N VAL A 99 13.11 19.18 3.10
CA VAL A 99 12.44 17.96 2.60
C VAL A 99 12.71 17.82 1.11
N SER A 100 13.34 16.71 0.74
CA SER A 100 13.67 16.35 -0.63
C SER A 100 12.86 15.14 -1.14
N VAL A 101 12.35 14.30 -0.22
CA VAL A 101 11.53 13.13 -0.54
C VAL A 101 10.13 13.32 0.03
N VAL A 102 9.10 13.23 -0.82
CA VAL A 102 7.70 13.24 -0.40
C VAL A 102 7.10 11.87 -0.70
N LYS A 103 6.40 11.30 0.31
CA LYS A 103 5.67 10.05 0.17
C LYS A 103 4.19 10.33 0.36
N ILE A 104 3.39 10.01 -0.65
CA ILE A 104 1.94 10.18 -0.61
C ILE A 104 1.30 8.80 -0.65
N TYR A 105 0.68 8.43 0.46
CA TYR A 105 -0.06 7.20 0.61
C TYR A 105 -1.55 7.47 0.68
N THR A 106 -2.31 6.52 0.19
CA THR A 106 -3.78 6.52 0.21
C THR A 106 -4.27 5.20 0.79
N SER A 107 -5.58 4.98 0.80
CA SER A 107 -6.11 3.68 1.24
C SER A 107 -5.89 2.56 0.22
N GLY A 108 -5.67 2.91 -1.06
CA GLY A 108 -5.55 1.95 -2.15
C GLY A 108 -4.55 2.32 -3.23
N SER A 109 -4.83 3.36 -4.02
CA SER A 109 -4.00 3.67 -5.19
C SER A 109 -4.02 5.14 -5.54
N PHE A 110 -2.87 5.79 -5.49
CA PHE A 110 -2.70 7.17 -5.95
C PHE A 110 -3.03 7.35 -7.44
N LEU A 111 -2.92 6.29 -8.24
CA LEU A 111 -3.19 6.32 -9.68
C LEU A 111 -4.63 5.88 -10.03
N ASP A 112 -5.46 5.50 -9.07
CA ASP A 112 -6.88 5.21 -9.30
C ASP A 112 -7.66 6.53 -9.39
N PRO A 113 -8.23 6.90 -10.55
CA PRO A 113 -8.92 8.19 -10.72
C PRO A 113 -10.19 8.34 -9.87
N ASP A 114 -10.77 7.22 -9.40
CA ASP A 114 -11.92 7.26 -8.49
C ASP A 114 -11.48 7.53 -7.04
N GLU A 115 -10.25 7.14 -6.66
CA GLU A 115 -9.68 7.40 -5.33
C GLU A 115 -8.93 8.73 -5.29
N MET A 116 -8.16 9.02 -6.33
CA MET A 116 -7.38 10.25 -6.52
C MET A 116 -7.81 10.90 -7.85
N PRO A 117 -8.76 11.83 -7.83
CA PRO A 117 -9.19 12.53 -9.04
C PRO A 117 -8.01 13.14 -9.80
N VAL A 118 -8.05 13.02 -11.13
CA VAL A 118 -6.95 13.46 -12.01
C VAL A 118 -6.56 14.92 -11.74
N GLN A 119 -7.54 15.80 -11.53
CA GLN A 119 -7.30 17.20 -11.19
C GLN A 119 -6.45 17.36 -9.92
N ALA A 120 -6.78 16.63 -8.84
CA ALA A 120 -6.03 16.72 -7.59
C ALA A 120 -4.61 16.14 -7.75
N ARG A 121 -4.50 15.01 -8.45
CA ARG A 121 -3.22 14.39 -8.74
C ARG A 121 -2.30 15.35 -9.49
N ASP A 122 -2.77 15.91 -10.60
CA ASP A 122 -1.95 16.74 -11.47
C ASP A 122 -1.54 18.04 -10.75
N GLU A 123 -2.43 18.68 -10.01
CA GLU A 123 -2.09 19.86 -9.20
C GLU A 123 -1.07 19.55 -8.11
N ILE A 124 -1.18 18.40 -7.43
CA ILE A 124 -0.18 17.97 -6.45
C ILE A 124 1.19 17.77 -7.10
N LEU A 125 1.23 17.13 -8.27
CA LEU A 125 2.48 16.88 -9.01
C LEU A 125 3.15 18.20 -9.45
N GLU A 126 2.39 19.14 -9.99
CA GLU A 126 2.87 20.48 -10.37
C GLU A 126 3.47 21.22 -9.17
N ARG A 127 2.80 21.18 -8.04
CA ARG A 127 3.28 21.84 -6.80
C ARG A 127 4.55 21.19 -6.25
N LEU A 128 4.66 19.85 -6.27
CA LEU A 128 5.86 19.14 -5.86
C LEU A 128 7.05 19.49 -6.76
N GLN A 129 6.83 19.60 -8.07
CA GLN A 129 7.85 20.04 -9.03
C GLN A 129 8.30 21.48 -8.74
N ALA A 130 7.35 22.39 -8.52
CA ALA A 130 7.64 23.79 -8.21
C ALA A 130 8.41 23.98 -6.89
N LEU A 131 8.21 23.06 -5.93
CA LEU A 131 8.92 23.03 -4.65
C LEU A 131 10.32 22.40 -4.75
N GLY A 132 10.71 21.86 -5.92
CA GLY A 132 12.00 21.23 -6.13
C GLY A 132 12.18 19.91 -5.39
N ILE A 133 11.08 19.18 -5.16
CA ILE A 133 11.15 17.84 -4.53
C ILE A 133 11.92 16.89 -5.44
N SER A 134 12.92 16.21 -4.86
CA SER A 134 13.84 15.35 -5.61
C SER A 134 13.25 13.98 -5.93
N ARG A 135 12.33 13.47 -5.10
CA ARG A 135 11.66 12.18 -5.31
C ARG A 135 10.27 12.14 -4.70
N LEU A 136 9.33 11.63 -5.48
CA LEU A 136 7.99 11.24 -5.02
C LEU A 136 7.94 9.72 -4.83
N VAL A 137 7.31 9.26 -3.76
CA VAL A 137 6.93 7.85 -3.55
C VAL A 137 5.42 7.77 -3.44
N ILE A 138 4.80 6.95 -4.27
CA ILE A 138 3.35 6.72 -4.27
C ILE A 138 3.04 5.23 -4.22
N GLU A 139 1.85 4.88 -3.70
CA GLU A 139 1.35 3.52 -3.72
C GLU A 139 0.32 3.35 -4.84
N SER A 140 0.41 2.23 -5.54
CA SER A 140 -0.60 1.85 -6.52
C SER A 140 -0.73 0.34 -6.66
N ARG A 141 -1.91 -0.08 -7.11
CA ARG A 141 -2.15 -1.43 -7.59
C ARG A 141 -1.73 -1.53 -9.06
N PRO A 142 -1.31 -2.73 -9.54
CA PRO A 142 -0.80 -2.90 -10.90
C PRO A 142 -1.76 -2.43 -12.00
N GLU A 143 -3.07 -2.63 -11.82
CA GLU A 143 -4.08 -2.29 -12.83
C GLU A 143 -4.18 -0.80 -13.15
N TYR A 144 -3.68 0.07 -12.27
CA TYR A 144 -3.66 1.52 -12.50
C TYR A 144 -2.31 2.04 -13.00
N ILE A 145 -1.30 1.17 -13.09
CA ILE A 145 0.02 1.50 -13.65
C ILE A 145 -0.03 1.33 -15.16
N THR A 146 -0.48 2.37 -15.84
CA THR A 146 -0.55 2.46 -17.30
C THR A 146 0.57 3.35 -17.83
N SER A 147 0.83 3.31 -19.16
CA SER A 147 1.79 4.24 -19.78
C SER A 147 1.48 5.69 -19.44
N GLN A 148 0.21 6.06 -19.57
CA GLN A 148 -0.24 7.43 -19.33
C GLN A 148 -0.11 7.85 -17.87
N SER A 149 -0.48 6.99 -16.91
CA SER A 149 -0.39 7.34 -15.48
C SER A 149 1.07 7.43 -14.99
N VAL A 150 1.96 6.60 -15.53
CA VAL A 150 3.40 6.67 -15.25
C VAL A 150 4.02 7.94 -15.83
N GLU A 151 3.71 8.24 -17.10
CA GLU A 151 4.17 9.47 -17.77
C GLU A 151 3.70 10.72 -17.03
N ALA A 152 2.45 10.76 -16.59
CA ALA A 152 1.90 11.88 -15.83
C ALA A 152 2.70 12.18 -14.56
N CYS A 153 3.23 11.16 -13.87
CA CYS A 153 4.10 11.36 -12.70
C CYS A 153 5.51 11.77 -13.11
N LEU A 154 6.13 11.02 -14.04
CA LEU A 154 7.54 11.18 -14.39
C LEU A 154 7.84 12.46 -15.17
N SER A 155 6.85 13.05 -15.84
CA SER A 155 6.98 14.35 -16.50
C SER A 155 7.18 15.52 -15.52
N HIS A 156 6.79 15.33 -14.24
CA HIS A 156 6.95 16.35 -13.20
C HIS A 156 8.19 16.12 -12.35
N LEU A 157 8.39 14.88 -11.85
CA LEU A 157 9.52 14.58 -10.96
C LEU A 157 9.84 13.08 -10.92
N PRO A 158 11.08 12.72 -10.53
CA PRO A 158 11.45 11.32 -10.31
C PRO A 158 10.50 10.64 -9.32
N THR A 159 9.85 9.55 -9.75
CA THR A 159 8.82 8.87 -8.96
C THR A 159 9.16 7.39 -8.74
N GLU A 160 8.99 6.93 -7.50
CA GLU A 160 9.04 5.53 -7.08
C GLU A 160 7.61 5.03 -6.86
N PHE A 161 7.22 4.01 -7.61
CA PHE A 161 5.90 3.39 -7.56
C PHE A 161 5.96 2.17 -6.63
N ALA A 162 5.29 2.25 -5.49
CA ALA A 162 5.22 1.18 -4.52
C ALA A 162 4.03 0.27 -4.79
N ILE A 163 4.28 -1.02 -4.94
CA ILE A 163 3.26 -2.04 -5.21
C ILE A 163 3.26 -3.08 -4.10
N GLY A 164 2.09 -3.30 -3.50
CA GLY A 164 1.91 -4.38 -2.55
C GLY A 164 1.83 -5.73 -3.24
N LEU A 165 2.98 -6.33 -3.61
CA LEU A 165 3.04 -7.70 -4.14
C LEU A 165 2.62 -8.73 -3.10
N GLU A 166 3.07 -8.54 -1.86
CA GLU A 166 2.83 -9.33 -0.65
C GLU A 166 3.41 -10.74 -0.69
N SER A 167 3.16 -11.51 -1.76
CA SER A 167 3.68 -12.86 -2.00
C SER A 167 3.82 -13.10 -3.51
N SER A 168 4.89 -13.74 -3.95
CA SER A 168 5.05 -14.18 -5.34
C SER A 168 4.22 -15.41 -5.67
N ASN A 169 3.75 -16.12 -4.65
CA ASN A 169 2.89 -17.29 -4.82
C ASN A 169 1.43 -16.87 -5.06
N ASP A 170 0.94 -17.05 -6.29
CA ASP A 170 -0.41 -16.68 -6.69
C ASP A 170 -1.50 -17.34 -5.83
N LEU A 171 -1.28 -18.59 -5.39
CA LEU A 171 -2.23 -19.28 -4.53
C LEU A 171 -2.34 -18.63 -3.14
N ILE A 172 -1.20 -18.25 -2.54
CA ILE A 172 -1.17 -17.52 -1.26
C ILE A 172 -1.81 -16.15 -1.46
N ARG A 173 -1.45 -15.44 -2.52
CA ARG A 173 -2.01 -14.13 -2.83
C ARG A 173 -3.51 -14.15 -3.06
N GLU A 174 -4.02 -15.17 -3.76
CA GLU A 174 -5.45 -15.33 -4.02
C GLU A 174 -6.23 -15.83 -2.79
N LYS A 175 -5.76 -16.88 -2.12
CA LYS A 175 -6.54 -17.58 -1.09
C LYS A 175 -6.33 -17.01 0.32
N ALA A 176 -5.09 -16.66 0.67
CA ALA A 176 -4.78 -16.14 2.01
C ALA A 176 -4.90 -14.62 2.08
N ILE A 177 -4.40 -13.89 1.08
CA ILE A 177 -4.36 -12.42 1.08
C ILE A 177 -5.58 -11.80 0.38
N ARG A 178 -6.06 -12.40 -0.70
CA ARG A 178 -7.15 -11.92 -1.58
C ARG A 178 -6.79 -10.60 -2.25
N LYS A 179 -5.58 -10.53 -2.79
CA LYS A 179 -5.03 -9.30 -3.38
C LYS A 179 -5.65 -8.95 -4.73
N GLY A 180 -6.11 -9.95 -5.52
CA GLY A 180 -6.88 -9.77 -6.75
C GLY A 180 -6.08 -9.44 -8.00
N PHE A 181 -4.78 -9.68 -8.01
CA PHE A 181 -3.93 -9.65 -9.20
C PHE A 181 -2.85 -10.74 -9.10
N SER A 182 -2.25 -11.10 -10.23
CA SER A 182 -1.23 -12.15 -10.35
C SER A 182 0.21 -11.62 -10.20
N LEU A 183 1.20 -12.51 -10.05
CA LEU A 183 2.61 -12.13 -10.14
C LEU A 183 2.91 -11.50 -11.51
N GLN A 184 2.29 -12.02 -12.58
CA GLN A 184 2.50 -11.51 -13.94
C GLN A 184 2.00 -10.07 -14.08
N ASP A 185 0.90 -9.68 -13.41
CA ASP A 185 0.41 -8.31 -13.40
C ASP A 185 1.42 -7.37 -12.72
N PHE A 186 2.04 -7.83 -11.61
CA PHE A 186 3.12 -7.08 -10.95
C PHE A 186 4.33 -6.90 -11.88
N VAL A 187 4.77 -7.97 -12.56
CA VAL A 187 5.89 -7.93 -13.49
C VAL A 187 5.61 -6.96 -14.64
N ALA A 188 4.43 -7.05 -15.26
CA ALA A 188 4.03 -6.17 -16.36
C ALA A 188 3.99 -4.68 -15.93
N ALA A 189 3.46 -4.40 -14.74
CA ALA A 189 3.45 -3.04 -14.18
C ALA A 189 4.88 -2.54 -13.92
N SER A 190 5.75 -3.38 -13.37
CA SER A 190 7.16 -3.03 -13.11
C SER A 190 7.91 -2.71 -14.40
N GLU A 191 7.75 -3.55 -15.42
CA GLU A 191 8.35 -3.30 -16.74
C GLU A 191 7.83 -1.99 -17.37
N GLN A 192 6.53 -1.68 -17.18
CA GLN A 192 5.94 -0.45 -17.67
C GLN A 192 6.59 0.79 -17.03
N VAL A 193 6.83 0.76 -15.72
CA VAL A 193 7.50 1.83 -14.98
C VAL A 193 8.96 1.97 -15.40
N HIS A 194 9.71 0.86 -15.45
CA HIS A 194 11.13 0.86 -15.82
C HIS A 194 11.37 1.34 -17.25
N ARG A 195 10.51 0.98 -18.21
CA ARG A 195 10.61 1.48 -19.60
C ARG A 195 10.56 3.01 -19.70
N GLN A 196 9.95 3.68 -18.74
CA GLN A 196 9.85 5.14 -18.68
C GLN A 196 10.84 5.79 -17.71
N GLY A 197 11.74 5.00 -17.12
CA GLY A 197 12.79 5.50 -16.20
C GLY A 197 12.30 5.73 -14.77
N GLY A 198 11.11 5.25 -14.39
CA GLY A 198 10.64 5.25 -13.01
C GLY A 198 11.25 4.11 -12.19
N ARG A 199 10.98 4.11 -10.88
CA ARG A 199 11.47 3.10 -9.93
C ARG A 199 10.31 2.31 -9.34
N ILE A 200 10.57 1.06 -8.99
CA ILE A 200 9.61 0.17 -8.34
C ILE A 200 10.07 -0.16 -6.92
N LYS A 201 9.14 -0.02 -5.98
CA LYS A 201 9.23 -0.59 -4.65
C LYS A 201 8.21 -1.72 -4.50
N ALA A 202 8.67 -2.92 -4.16
CA ALA A 202 7.80 -4.06 -3.88
C ALA A 202 7.62 -4.24 -2.37
N TYR A 203 6.38 -4.23 -1.88
CA TYR A 203 6.07 -4.66 -0.53
C TYR A 203 5.91 -6.17 -0.47
N ILE A 204 6.55 -6.79 0.51
CA ILE A 204 6.51 -8.23 0.80
C ILE A 204 5.88 -8.40 2.18
N LEU A 205 4.86 -9.23 2.31
CA LEU A 205 4.16 -9.46 3.56
C LEU A 205 4.71 -10.68 4.28
N LEU A 206 5.36 -10.47 5.42
CA LEU A 206 5.74 -11.58 6.28
C LEU A 206 4.53 -12.07 7.08
N LYS A 207 4.26 -13.35 6.91
CA LYS A 207 3.18 -14.09 7.59
C LYS A 207 1.77 -13.59 7.25
N PRO A 208 1.36 -13.70 5.98
CA PRO A 208 -0.05 -13.59 5.64
C PRO A 208 -0.88 -14.62 6.45
N PRO A 209 -2.19 -14.42 6.62
CA PRO A 209 -3.02 -15.37 7.34
C PRO A 209 -2.94 -16.78 6.74
N LEU A 210 -3.27 -17.79 7.53
CA LEU A 210 -3.29 -19.22 7.19
C LEU A 210 -1.91 -19.88 7.03
N LEU A 211 -0.81 -19.15 7.07
CA LEU A 211 0.54 -19.72 7.01
C LEU A 211 1.10 -19.91 8.43
N THR A 212 1.80 -21.03 8.62
CA THR A 212 2.68 -21.20 9.78
C THR A 212 3.89 -20.26 9.68
N GLU A 213 4.59 -20.01 10.79
CA GLU A 213 5.78 -19.15 10.79
C GLU A 213 6.83 -19.58 9.77
N GLY A 214 7.18 -20.87 9.76
CA GLY A 214 8.18 -21.41 8.83
C GLY A 214 7.74 -21.38 7.36
N GLN A 215 6.43 -21.55 7.07
CA GLN A 215 5.90 -21.36 5.71
C GLN A 215 6.01 -19.90 5.28
N ALA A 216 5.65 -18.97 6.18
CA ALA A 216 5.68 -17.54 5.93
C ALA A 216 7.10 -17.03 5.64
N MET A 217 8.10 -17.50 6.38
CA MET A 217 9.51 -17.14 6.14
C MET A 217 9.97 -17.61 4.77
N ARG A 218 9.68 -18.88 4.40
CA ARG A 218 10.03 -19.41 3.07
C ARG A 218 9.33 -18.66 1.93
N ASP A 219 8.05 -18.30 2.12
CA ASP A 219 7.29 -17.53 1.14
C ASP A 219 7.86 -16.12 0.97
N ALA A 220 8.21 -15.45 2.08
CA ALA A 220 8.81 -14.11 2.04
C ALA A 220 10.16 -14.10 1.34
N ILE A 221 11.04 -15.09 1.62
CA ILE A 221 12.33 -15.26 0.94
C ILE A 221 12.11 -15.52 -0.56
N ALA A 222 11.24 -16.47 -0.90
CA ALA A 222 10.93 -16.78 -2.30
C ALA A 222 10.35 -15.57 -3.04
N THR A 223 9.52 -14.78 -2.35
CA THR A 223 8.95 -13.54 -2.90
C THR A 223 10.02 -12.48 -3.13
N GLY A 224 10.95 -12.31 -2.19
CA GLY A 224 12.09 -11.40 -2.36
C GLY A 224 12.94 -11.77 -3.58
N LEU A 225 13.27 -13.04 -3.73
CA LEU A 225 14.04 -13.54 -4.87
C LEU A 225 13.28 -13.37 -6.20
N ALA A 226 11.97 -13.61 -6.22
CA ALA A 226 11.14 -13.43 -7.42
C ALA A 226 10.93 -11.97 -7.80
N ALA A 227 10.82 -11.06 -6.80
CA ALA A 227 10.59 -9.64 -7.03
C ALA A 227 11.89 -8.88 -7.38
N HIS A 228 13.06 -9.35 -6.93
CA HIS A 228 14.35 -8.67 -7.10
C HIS A 228 14.67 -8.25 -8.55
N PRO A 229 14.41 -9.05 -9.60
CA PRO A 229 14.67 -8.63 -10.99
C PRO A 229 13.75 -7.50 -11.48
N HIS A 230 12.66 -7.23 -10.77
CA HIS A 230 11.57 -6.33 -11.19
C HIS A 230 11.37 -5.15 -10.25
N ALA A 231 12.16 -5.03 -9.17
CA ALA A 231 12.01 -3.96 -8.19
C ALA A 231 13.37 -3.40 -7.77
N ASP A 232 13.45 -2.08 -7.64
CA ASP A 232 14.62 -1.35 -7.16
C ASP A 232 14.75 -1.39 -5.63
N VAL A 233 13.61 -1.54 -4.96
CA VAL A 233 13.53 -1.59 -3.50
C VAL A 233 12.60 -2.71 -3.07
N LEU A 234 13.05 -3.56 -2.16
CA LEU A 234 12.21 -4.55 -1.48
C LEU A 234 11.93 -4.07 -0.05
N SER A 235 10.67 -4.07 0.35
CA SER A 235 10.24 -3.65 1.69
C SER A 235 9.50 -4.79 2.36
N LEU A 236 10.12 -5.36 3.41
CA LEU A 236 9.51 -6.43 4.20
C LEU A 236 8.56 -5.83 5.24
N ASN A 237 7.28 -6.14 5.12
CA ASN A 237 6.23 -5.70 6.02
C ASN A 237 5.71 -6.86 6.87
N LEU A 238 5.60 -6.66 8.18
CA LEU A 238 5.05 -7.66 9.08
C LEU A 238 3.52 -7.57 9.07
N CYS A 239 2.85 -8.72 8.91
CA CYS A 239 1.39 -8.76 8.96
C CYS A 239 0.90 -8.41 10.37
N ASN A 240 0.35 -7.21 10.51
CA ASN A 240 -0.25 -6.71 11.74
C ASN A 240 -1.74 -7.03 11.81
N VAL A 241 -2.29 -7.02 13.05
CA VAL A 241 -3.72 -7.13 13.27
C VAL A 241 -4.35 -5.74 13.10
N GLN A 242 -5.06 -5.54 12.00
CA GLN A 242 -5.82 -4.32 11.74
C GLN A 242 -7.30 -4.53 12.02
N ARG A 243 -7.99 -3.48 12.46
CA ARG A 243 -9.43 -3.53 12.78
C ARG A 243 -10.27 -3.89 11.55
N ASN A 244 -11.40 -4.55 11.80
CA ASN A 244 -12.40 -4.93 10.79
C ASN A 244 -11.88 -5.90 9.70
N THR A 245 -10.79 -6.64 9.96
CA THR A 245 -10.18 -7.56 9.03
C THR A 245 -10.48 -9.04 9.32
N VAL A 246 -10.21 -9.91 8.37
CA VAL A 246 -10.22 -11.37 8.60
C VAL A 246 -9.14 -11.73 9.63
N VAL A 247 -7.96 -11.10 9.52
CA VAL A 247 -6.84 -11.32 10.44
C VAL A 247 -7.22 -10.98 11.88
N GLU A 248 -7.95 -9.89 12.12
CA GLU A 248 -8.45 -9.56 13.46
C GLU A 248 -9.35 -10.66 14.03
N ARG A 249 -10.31 -11.14 13.24
CA ARG A 249 -11.20 -12.23 13.67
C ARG A 249 -10.46 -13.53 13.99
N MET A 250 -9.42 -13.85 13.19
CA MET A 250 -8.55 -15.00 13.45
C MET A 250 -7.73 -14.80 14.72
N TRP A 251 -7.23 -13.59 14.95
CA TRP A 251 -6.47 -13.25 16.16
C TRP A 251 -7.34 -13.37 17.42
N GLN A 252 -8.57 -12.84 17.39
CA GLN A 252 -9.54 -12.94 18.50
C GLN A 252 -9.89 -14.39 18.86
N ARG A 253 -9.81 -15.31 17.87
CA ARG A 253 -10.03 -16.74 18.09
C ARG A 253 -8.77 -17.54 18.41
N GLY A 254 -7.63 -16.87 18.56
CA GLY A 254 -6.34 -17.53 18.78
C GLY A 254 -5.79 -18.31 17.57
N GLU A 255 -6.34 -18.08 16.37
CA GLU A 255 -5.95 -18.76 15.12
C GLU A 255 -4.83 -18.01 14.37
N PHE A 256 -4.54 -16.79 14.77
CA PHE A 256 -3.49 -15.94 14.19
C PHE A 256 -2.74 -15.18 15.26
N ARG A 257 -1.46 -14.99 15.07
CA ARG A 257 -0.62 -13.99 15.75
C ARG A 257 0.30 -13.32 14.72
N PRO A 258 0.70 -12.07 14.93
CA PRO A 258 1.73 -11.43 14.11
C PRO A 258 3.03 -12.26 14.06
N PRO A 259 3.86 -12.11 13.02
CA PRO A 259 5.16 -12.78 12.95
C PRO A 259 6.07 -12.31 14.08
N TRP A 260 7.02 -13.15 14.47
CA TRP A 260 8.07 -12.75 15.39
C TRP A 260 9.08 -11.85 14.68
N LEU A 261 9.63 -10.88 15.41
CA LEU A 261 10.72 -10.03 14.89
C LEU A 261 11.96 -10.84 14.49
N TRP A 262 12.22 -11.97 15.20
CA TRP A 262 13.29 -12.91 14.83
C TRP A 262 13.07 -13.51 13.44
N SER A 263 11.84 -13.81 13.07
CA SER A 263 11.51 -14.31 11.74
C SER A 263 11.80 -13.27 10.66
N ALA A 264 11.53 -12.00 10.94
CA ALA A 264 11.87 -10.91 10.03
C ALA A 264 13.38 -10.76 9.86
N LEU A 265 14.14 -10.81 10.96
CA LEU A 265 15.60 -10.77 10.90
C LEU A 265 16.19 -11.95 10.12
N GLU A 266 15.60 -13.14 10.25
CA GLU A 266 16.04 -14.32 9.50
C GLU A 266 15.76 -14.22 8.00
N VAL A 267 14.62 -13.62 7.63
CA VAL A 267 14.28 -13.38 6.22
C VAL A 267 15.21 -12.35 5.56
N LEU A 268 15.74 -11.41 6.34
CA LEU A 268 16.61 -10.31 5.86
C LEU A 268 18.10 -10.71 5.77
N LYS A 269 18.49 -11.89 6.26
CA LYS A 269 19.85 -12.44 6.13
C LYS A 269 20.10 -13.01 4.72
#